data_4780bb212a92b56ffbdd7a3763056007
#
_entry.id   4780bb212a92b56ffbdd7a3763056007
#
_cell.length_a   1.000
_cell.length_b   1.000
_cell.length_c   1.000
_cell.angle_alpha   90.00
_cell.angle_beta   90.00
_cell.angle_gamma   90.00
#
_symmetry.space_group_name_H-M   'P 1'
#
loop_
_entity.id
_entity.type
_entity.pdbx_description
1 polymer ?
#
loop_
_entity_poly.entity_id
_entity_poly.type
_entity_poly.pdbx_seq_one_letter_code
_entity_poly.pdbx_strand_id
1 'polypeptide(L)'
;MPKLQAANLSYQHANGGQVLNNISVSLNAKTTALVGRNGVGKSVLASLLCNRLIPSSGNVVCNGQLGFYEQLVDSHTLKNKTIIDVLGLNHYFKALQQINNGHFTEHELNLLDGFWDLPERFYAELTRLGIYGINENSCATALSGGQLSQLRLWALFTIHHDIIILDEPSNHLDKQGKSWLLNHIEQFTGQLLLISHDREILQVADEIWELTSMGLSVFGTGFSDYVTQKNYQVAALENKLSHTTKEQNKLLLEQQRSKQKAAKRAAKGVVTRKSGSQPKVLMDAKKDKASANLSSQNKN
;
A
#
# COMPACT_ATOMS: atom_id res chain seq x y z
N MET A 1 -14.60 22.46 -3.21
CA MET A 1 -13.77 21.57 -2.38
C MET A 1 -12.77 20.85 -3.29
N PRO A 2 -11.52 20.70 -2.90
CA PRO A 2 -10.54 19.93 -3.65
C PRO A 2 -11.06 18.49 -3.82
N LYS A 3 -10.73 17.86 -4.94
CA LYS A 3 -11.20 16.51 -5.26
C LYS A 3 -10.10 15.73 -5.94
N LEU A 4 -9.75 14.59 -5.35
CA LEU A 4 -8.87 13.61 -5.97
C LEU A 4 -9.64 12.30 -6.11
N GLN A 5 -9.82 11.86 -7.34
CA GLN A 5 -10.63 10.68 -7.65
C GLN A 5 -9.99 9.86 -8.76
N ALA A 6 -9.96 8.55 -8.58
CA ALA A 6 -9.60 7.57 -9.59
C ALA A 6 -10.83 6.74 -9.97
N ALA A 7 -11.02 6.46 -11.25
CA ALA A 7 -12.10 5.65 -11.77
C ALA A 7 -11.54 4.55 -12.70
N ASN A 8 -11.81 3.28 -12.33
CA ASN A 8 -11.43 2.08 -13.09
C ASN A 8 -9.94 2.03 -13.46
N LEU A 9 -9.10 2.52 -12.54
CA LEU A 9 -7.67 2.69 -12.75
C LEU A 9 -6.95 1.35 -12.80
N SER A 10 -6.24 1.10 -13.90
CA SER A 10 -5.38 -0.08 -14.04
C SER A 10 -4.00 0.33 -14.51
N TYR A 11 -2.98 -0.40 -14.10
CA TYR A 11 -1.61 -0.16 -14.51
C TYR A 11 -0.85 -1.46 -14.70
N GLN A 12 -0.13 -1.52 -15.82
CA GLN A 12 0.72 -2.62 -16.21
C GLN A 12 2.10 -2.10 -16.57
N HIS A 13 3.15 -2.74 -16.06
CA HIS A 13 4.51 -2.42 -16.45
C HIS A 13 4.78 -2.78 -17.91
N ALA A 14 5.79 -2.15 -18.52
CA ALA A 14 6.21 -2.43 -19.90
C ALA A 14 6.59 -3.91 -20.14
N ASN A 15 7.00 -4.65 -19.10
CA ASN A 15 7.29 -6.08 -19.15
C ASN A 15 6.04 -6.99 -19.05
N GLY A 16 4.83 -6.42 -19.07
CA GLY A 16 3.57 -7.15 -19.04
C GLY A 16 3.05 -7.49 -17.62
N GLY A 17 3.80 -7.18 -16.57
CA GLY A 17 3.35 -7.41 -15.19
C GLY A 17 2.24 -6.45 -14.78
N GLN A 18 1.04 -6.97 -14.46
CA GLN A 18 -0.08 -6.16 -13.94
C GLN A 18 0.16 -5.84 -12.47
N VAL A 19 0.10 -4.55 -12.12
CA VAL A 19 0.32 -4.03 -10.77
C VAL A 19 -0.99 -3.62 -10.12
N LEU A 20 -1.83 -2.89 -10.86
CA LEU A 20 -3.14 -2.43 -10.38
C LEU A 20 -4.22 -2.87 -11.37
N ASN A 21 -5.36 -3.27 -10.84
CA ASN A 21 -6.48 -3.74 -11.63
C ASN A 21 -7.78 -3.12 -11.14
N ASN A 22 -8.39 -2.28 -11.99
CA ASN A 22 -9.73 -1.72 -11.82
C ASN A 22 -9.94 -1.04 -10.45
N ILE A 23 -9.02 -0.17 -10.05
CA ILE A 23 -9.11 0.57 -8.79
C ILE A 23 -10.00 1.80 -8.99
N SER A 24 -11.04 1.93 -8.16
CA SER A 24 -11.88 3.13 -8.10
C SER A 24 -11.92 3.63 -6.67
N VAL A 25 -11.53 4.89 -6.46
CA VAL A 25 -11.39 5.47 -5.12
C VAL A 25 -11.49 7.00 -5.19
N SER A 26 -11.98 7.60 -4.11
CA SER A 26 -12.08 9.06 -3.95
C SER A 26 -11.53 9.45 -2.58
N LEU A 27 -10.63 10.44 -2.55
CA LEU A 27 -10.10 11.00 -1.32
C LEU A 27 -11.15 11.93 -0.71
N ASN A 28 -11.76 11.51 0.41
CA ASN A 28 -12.85 12.24 1.05
C ASN A 28 -12.50 12.67 2.48
N ALA A 29 -11.73 11.89 3.19
CA ALA A 29 -11.30 12.22 4.55
C ALA A 29 -10.22 13.30 4.55
N LYS A 30 -10.02 13.96 5.71
CA LYS A 30 -8.92 14.91 5.90
C LYS A 30 -7.58 14.19 5.76
N THR A 31 -7.42 13.06 6.45
CA THR A 31 -6.21 12.26 6.41
C THR A 31 -6.56 10.81 6.09
N THR A 32 -6.11 10.32 4.94
CA THR A 32 -6.29 8.94 4.51
C THR A 32 -4.93 8.25 4.49
N ALA A 33 -4.84 7.04 5.06
CA ALA A 33 -3.61 6.24 4.99
C ALA A 33 -3.76 5.09 3.99
N LEU A 34 -2.80 4.96 3.07
CA LEU A 34 -2.70 3.84 2.15
C LEU A 34 -1.74 2.78 2.71
N VAL A 35 -2.29 1.65 3.10
CA VAL A 35 -1.55 0.52 3.66
C VAL A 35 -1.59 -0.70 2.72
N GLY A 36 -0.64 -1.62 2.89
CA GLY A 36 -0.56 -2.85 2.09
C GLY A 36 0.85 -3.43 2.11
N ARG A 37 1.02 -4.64 1.62
CA ARG A 37 2.33 -5.32 1.55
C ARG A 37 3.31 -4.53 0.68
N ASN A 38 4.62 -4.72 0.93
CA ASN A 38 5.66 -4.16 0.06
C ASN A 38 5.54 -4.78 -1.33
N GLY A 39 5.73 -3.94 -2.37
CA GLY A 39 5.62 -4.37 -3.76
C GLY A 39 4.19 -4.51 -4.31
N VAL A 40 3.13 -4.26 -3.51
CA VAL A 40 1.73 -4.39 -3.99
C VAL A 40 1.30 -3.28 -4.93
N GLY A 41 2.09 -2.19 -5.04
CA GLY A 41 1.80 -1.08 -5.96
C GLY A 41 1.38 0.23 -5.29
N LYS A 42 1.63 0.43 -3.97
CA LYS A 42 1.28 1.67 -3.26
C LYS A 42 1.88 2.93 -3.91
N SER A 43 3.20 2.94 -4.12
CA SER A 43 3.90 4.08 -4.76
C SER A 43 3.50 4.24 -6.24
N VAL A 44 3.16 3.14 -6.92
CA VAL A 44 2.60 3.20 -8.28
C VAL A 44 1.24 3.88 -8.28
N LEU A 45 0.35 3.54 -7.34
CA LEU A 45 -0.95 4.20 -7.18
C LEU A 45 -0.76 5.69 -6.87
N ALA A 46 0.15 6.05 -5.95
CA ALA A 46 0.47 7.45 -5.66
C ALA A 46 0.94 8.22 -6.90
N SER A 47 1.85 7.63 -7.68
CA SER A 47 2.39 8.24 -8.90
C SER A 47 1.31 8.42 -9.98
N LEU A 48 0.36 7.49 -10.10
CA LEU A 48 -0.79 7.61 -10.98
C LEU A 48 -1.74 8.71 -10.52
N LEU A 49 -2.04 8.79 -9.22
CA LEU A 49 -2.88 9.84 -8.65
C LEU A 49 -2.27 11.23 -8.83
N CYS A 50 -0.94 11.33 -8.88
CA CYS A 50 -0.20 12.58 -9.17
C CYS A 50 0.00 12.85 -10.66
N ASN A 51 -0.57 12.05 -11.57
CA ASN A 51 -0.36 12.13 -13.01
C ASN A 51 1.13 12.04 -13.43
N ARG A 52 1.99 11.41 -12.61
CA ARG A 52 3.40 11.15 -12.94
C ARG A 52 3.59 9.87 -13.76
N LEU A 53 2.63 8.96 -13.67
CA LEU A 53 2.52 7.77 -14.51
C LEU A 53 1.22 7.84 -15.31
N ILE A 54 1.26 7.34 -16.53
CA ILE A 54 0.07 7.23 -17.39
C ILE A 54 -0.58 5.87 -17.09
N PRO A 55 -1.86 5.81 -16.71
CA PRO A 55 -2.55 4.56 -16.48
C PRO A 55 -2.73 3.76 -17.77
N SER A 56 -2.75 2.43 -17.68
CA SER A 56 -3.07 1.56 -18.82
C SER A 56 -4.56 1.63 -19.20
N SER A 57 -5.43 1.88 -18.20
CA SER A 57 -6.85 2.18 -18.38
C SER A 57 -7.39 2.95 -17.19
N GLY A 58 -8.57 3.58 -17.36
CA GLY A 58 -9.18 4.42 -16.36
C GLY A 58 -8.67 5.85 -16.42
N ASN A 59 -9.10 6.67 -15.47
CA ASN A 59 -8.72 8.08 -15.39
C ASN A 59 -8.58 8.55 -13.94
N VAL A 60 -7.80 9.61 -13.76
CA VAL A 60 -7.65 10.34 -12.51
C VAL A 60 -8.14 11.76 -12.72
N VAL A 61 -8.96 12.24 -11.80
CA VAL A 61 -9.43 13.63 -11.75
C VAL A 61 -8.91 14.26 -10.47
N CYS A 62 -8.15 15.33 -10.63
CA CYS A 62 -7.66 16.15 -9.53
C CYS A 62 -8.10 17.60 -9.74
N ASN A 63 -8.89 18.14 -8.81
CA ASN A 63 -9.25 19.54 -8.77
C ASN A 63 -8.62 20.16 -7.52
N GLY A 64 -7.72 21.11 -7.71
CA GLY A 64 -6.94 21.75 -6.66
C GLY A 64 -5.44 21.57 -6.86
N GLN A 65 -4.65 22.28 -6.04
CA GLN A 65 -3.19 22.18 -6.08
C GLN A 65 -2.74 20.93 -5.33
N LEU A 66 -2.04 20.04 -6.06
CA LEU A 66 -1.54 18.77 -5.54
C LEU A 66 -0.04 18.86 -5.25
N GLY A 67 0.33 18.61 -4.00
CA GLY A 67 1.71 18.39 -3.58
C GLY A 67 2.04 16.90 -3.50
N PHE A 68 3.26 16.52 -3.88
CA PHE A 68 3.70 15.13 -3.80
C PHE A 68 5.11 15.01 -3.22
N TYR A 69 5.20 14.27 -2.12
CA TYR A 69 6.48 13.85 -1.56
C TYR A 69 6.75 12.41 -1.94
N GLU A 70 7.82 12.20 -2.70
CA GLU A 70 8.31 10.90 -3.13
C GLU A 70 9.64 10.61 -2.44
N GLN A 71 9.85 9.37 -2.03
CA GLN A 71 11.15 8.94 -1.54
C GLN A 71 12.19 9.06 -2.66
N LEU A 72 13.25 9.85 -2.42
CA LEU A 72 14.38 9.96 -3.36
C LEU A 72 15.18 8.64 -3.34
N VAL A 73 15.17 7.94 -4.45
CA VAL A 73 15.86 6.64 -4.60
C VAL A 73 17.30 6.83 -5.09
N ASP A 74 17.65 7.99 -5.70
CA ASP A 74 18.90 8.08 -6.47
C ASP A 74 19.68 9.37 -6.23
N SER A 75 20.89 9.25 -5.65
CA SER A 75 21.86 10.35 -5.53
C SER A 75 22.32 10.90 -6.90
N HIS A 76 22.17 10.11 -7.98
CA HIS A 76 22.49 10.57 -9.33
C HIS A 76 21.53 11.66 -9.83
N THR A 77 20.27 11.63 -9.41
CA THR A 77 19.27 12.66 -9.77
C THR A 77 19.53 14.00 -9.08
N LEU A 78 20.32 14.01 -8.01
CA LEU A 78 20.68 15.21 -7.24
C LEU A 78 21.94 15.89 -7.78
N LYS A 79 22.75 15.18 -8.57
CA LYS A 79 23.94 15.78 -9.19
C LYS A 79 23.51 16.93 -10.10
N ASN A 80 24.12 18.07 -9.91
CA ASN A 80 23.86 19.32 -10.67
C ASN A 80 22.51 20.01 -10.38
N LYS A 81 21.80 19.62 -9.29
CA LYS A 81 20.62 20.36 -8.84
C LYS A 81 20.97 21.20 -7.60
N THR A 82 20.48 22.43 -7.60
CA THR A 82 20.54 23.26 -6.39
C THR A 82 19.51 22.79 -5.36
N ILE A 83 19.67 23.25 -4.12
CA ILE A 83 18.70 22.96 -3.06
C ILE A 83 17.31 23.44 -3.48
N ILE A 84 17.18 24.70 -3.94
CA ILE A 84 15.87 25.23 -4.35
C ILE A 84 15.26 24.51 -5.57
N ASP A 85 16.08 23.94 -6.47
CA ASP A 85 15.57 23.11 -7.56
C ASP A 85 14.92 21.83 -7.03
N VAL A 86 15.55 21.18 -6.06
CA VAL A 86 15.04 19.94 -5.44
C VAL A 86 13.80 20.20 -4.59
N LEU A 87 13.75 21.38 -3.95
CA LEU A 87 12.61 21.83 -3.15
C LEU A 87 11.43 22.32 -4.02
N GLY A 88 11.63 22.53 -5.34
CA GLY A 88 10.62 23.11 -6.21
C GLY A 88 10.38 24.61 -5.99
N LEU A 89 11.30 25.31 -5.29
CA LEU A 89 11.16 26.71 -4.92
C LEU A 89 11.80 27.68 -5.93
N ASN A 90 12.44 27.19 -6.97
CA ASN A 90 13.23 27.98 -7.90
C ASN A 90 12.45 29.16 -8.53
N HIS A 91 11.18 28.95 -8.85
CA HIS A 91 10.34 30.00 -9.43
C HIS A 91 10.02 31.13 -8.45
N TYR A 92 9.86 30.85 -7.16
CA TYR A 92 9.67 31.90 -6.14
C TYR A 92 10.92 32.72 -5.93
N PHE A 93 12.09 32.08 -5.80
CA PHE A 93 13.37 32.78 -5.63
C PHE A 93 13.74 33.61 -6.85
N LYS A 94 13.45 33.11 -8.07
CA LYS A 94 13.65 33.90 -9.31
C LYS A 94 12.73 35.13 -9.36
N ALA A 95 11.46 34.97 -9.00
CA ALA A 95 10.52 36.08 -8.98
C ALA A 95 10.96 37.16 -7.98
N LEU A 96 11.40 36.77 -6.77
CA LEU A 96 11.97 37.70 -5.80
C LEU A 96 13.21 38.45 -6.33
N GLN A 97 14.09 37.73 -7.02
CA GLN A 97 15.27 38.33 -7.64
C GLN A 97 14.91 39.33 -8.76
N GLN A 98 13.94 39.02 -9.59
CA GLN A 98 13.45 39.90 -10.66
C GLN A 98 12.84 41.17 -10.09
N ILE A 99 12.03 41.07 -9.04
CA ILE A 99 11.45 42.22 -8.35
C ILE A 99 12.55 43.11 -7.71
N ASN A 100 13.52 42.49 -7.05
CA ASN A 100 14.64 43.24 -6.45
C ASN A 100 15.50 43.98 -7.51
N ASN A 101 15.51 43.46 -8.74
CA ASN A 101 16.21 44.12 -9.87
C ASN A 101 15.32 45.17 -10.57
N GLY A 102 14.11 45.40 -10.11
CA GLY A 102 13.16 46.34 -10.71
C GLY A 102 12.46 45.86 -11.97
N HIS A 103 12.56 44.56 -12.26
CA HIS A 103 11.91 43.88 -13.40
C HIS A 103 10.87 42.91 -12.88
N PHE A 104 9.62 43.30 -12.93
CA PHE A 104 8.51 42.42 -12.50
C PHE A 104 7.24 42.65 -13.30
N THR A 105 6.44 41.62 -13.40
CA THR A 105 5.11 41.62 -14.00
C THR A 105 4.07 41.31 -12.91
N GLU A 106 2.81 41.47 -13.25
CA GLU A 106 1.70 41.07 -12.39
C GLU A 106 1.76 39.58 -12.02
N HIS A 107 2.33 38.75 -12.90
CA HIS A 107 2.49 37.32 -12.66
C HIS A 107 3.44 37.04 -11.49
N GLU A 108 4.62 37.70 -11.40
CA GLU A 108 5.54 37.52 -10.27
C GLU A 108 4.94 38.05 -8.97
N LEU A 109 4.22 39.16 -9.01
CA LEU A 109 3.53 39.69 -7.83
C LEU A 109 2.48 38.72 -7.28
N ASN A 110 1.66 38.18 -8.17
CA ASN A 110 0.65 37.19 -7.80
C ASN A 110 1.27 35.86 -7.30
N LEU A 111 2.41 35.43 -7.89
CA LEU A 111 3.14 34.25 -7.46
C LEU A 111 3.69 34.39 -6.04
N LEU A 112 4.11 35.58 -5.67
CA LEU A 112 4.72 35.87 -4.36
C LEU A 112 3.70 36.26 -3.30
N ASP A 113 2.42 36.29 -3.61
CA ASP A 113 1.39 36.57 -2.60
C ASP A 113 1.45 35.55 -1.46
N GLY A 114 1.73 36.05 -0.24
CA GLY A 114 1.96 35.21 0.94
C GLY A 114 3.36 34.55 1.04
N PHE A 115 4.29 34.82 0.10
CA PHE A 115 5.63 34.20 0.05
C PHE A 115 6.79 35.20 -0.01
N TRP A 116 6.55 36.48 0.32
CA TRP A 116 7.57 37.53 0.34
C TRP A 116 8.72 37.23 1.32
N ASP A 117 8.41 36.58 2.43
CA ASP A 117 9.32 36.16 3.49
C ASP A 117 9.87 34.74 3.32
N LEU A 118 9.69 34.16 2.12
CA LEU A 118 10.15 32.78 1.84
C LEU A 118 11.67 32.59 2.04
N PRO A 119 12.55 33.54 1.64
CA PRO A 119 13.96 33.40 1.93
C PRO A 119 14.29 33.38 3.43
N GLU A 120 13.67 34.25 4.23
CA GLU A 120 13.83 34.28 5.69
C GLU A 120 13.36 32.97 6.32
N ARG A 121 12.22 32.47 5.93
CA ARG A 121 11.71 31.14 6.37
C ARG A 121 12.65 30.00 5.98
N PHE A 122 13.21 30.04 4.77
CA PHE A 122 14.16 29.03 4.29
C PHE A 122 15.43 29.02 5.13
N TYR A 123 16.06 30.20 5.40
CA TYR A 123 17.25 30.29 6.23
C TYR A 123 17.00 29.98 7.71
N ALA A 124 15.81 30.29 8.23
CA ALA A 124 15.40 29.87 9.56
C ALA A 124 15.30 28.34 9.65
N GLU A 125 14.76 27.68 8.61
CA GLU A 125 14.68 26.23 8.56
C GLU A 125 16.05 25.56 8.45
N LEU A 126 16.97 26.11 7.64
CA LEU A 126 18.36 25.64 7.59
C LEU A 126 19.01 25.71 8.99
N THR A 127 18.80 26.81 9.68
CA THR A 127 19.35 27.03 11.06
C THR A 127 18.73 26.01 12.03
N ARG A 128 17.43 25.76 11.96
CA ARG A 128 16.73 24.74 12.78
C ARG A 128 17.31 23.35 12.58
N LEU A 129 17.71 23.02 11.35
CA LEU A 129 18.31 21.74 10.98
C LEU A 129 19.81 21.66 11.26
N GLY A 130 20.43 22.74 11.85
CA GLY A 130 21.85 22.79 12.11
C GLY A 130 22.71 22.88 10.84
N ILE A 131 22.15 23.42 9.75
CA ILE A 131 22.80 23.54 8.45
C ILE A 131 23.36 24.97 8.32
N TYR A 132 24.66 25.08 8.25
CA TYR A 132 25.37 26.38 8.18
C TYR A 132 26.28 26.44 6.95
N GLY A 133 26.54 27.67 6.45
CA GLY A 133 27.43 27.88 5.29
C GLY A 133 26.87 27.42 3.95
N ILE A 134 25.56 27.15 3.88
CA ILE A 134 24.82 26.71 2.70
C ILE A 134 23.81 27.80 2.34
N ASN A 135 23.58 28.00 1.05
CA ASN A 135 22.57 28.89 0.52
C ASN A 135 21.65 28.15 -0.48
N GLU A 136 20.67 28.87 -0.97
CA GLU A 136 19.64 28.33 -1.92
C GLU A 136 20.26 27.76 -3.20
N ASN A 137 21.39 28.32 -3.69
CA ASN A 137 22.09 27.89 -4.91
C ASN A 137 23.12 26.78 -4.65
N SER A 138 23.35 26.41 -3.39
CA SER A 138 24.24 25.31 -3.04
C SER A 138 23.74 23.99 -3.61
N CYS A 139 24.67 23.08 -3.96
CA CYS A 139 24.32 21.77 -4.50
C CYS A 139 23.55 20.96 -3.45
N ALA A 140 22.46 20.29 -3.86
CA ALA A 140 21.65 19.47 -2.97
C ALA A 140 22.42 18.30 -2.35
N THR A 141 23.51 17.85 -3.01
CA THR A 141 24.41 16.81 -2.48
C THR A 141 25.25 17.23 -1.28
N ALA A 142 25.27 18.53 -0.93
CA ALA A 142 25.91 19.02 0.29
C ALA A 142 25.13 18.67 1.57
N LEU A 143 23.88 18.26 1.43
CA LEU A 143 23.01 17.90 2.53
C LEU A 143 23.02 16.38 2.77
N SER A 144 22.86 15.97 4.05
CA SER A 144 22.58 14.58 4.36
C SER A 144 21.18 14.19 3.87
N GLY A 145 20.95 12.89 3.64
CA GLY A 145 19.63 12.39 3.20
C GLY A 145 18.50 12.81 4.14
N GLY A 146 18.73 12.79 5.46
CA GLY A 146 17.73 13.22 6.45
C GLY A 146 17.45 14.72 6.39
N GLN A 147 18.48 15.56 6.29
CA GLN A 147 18.35 17.01 6.14
C GLN A 147 17.57 17.37 4.86
N LEU A 148 17.93 16.75 3.75
CA LEU A 148 17.23 16.97 2.48
C LEU A 148 15.78 16.53 2.55
N SER A 149 15.50 15.38 3.17
CA SER A 149 14.13 14.89 3.37
C SER A 149 13.29 15.87 4.19
N GLN A 150 13.83 16.38 5.30
CA GLN A 150 13.15 17.37 6.13
C GLN A 150 12.91 18.69 5.39
N LEU A 151 13.89 19.20 4.64
CA LEU A 151 13.72 20.42 3.84
C LEU A 151 12.67 20.24 2.73
N ARG A 152 12.61 19.08 2.09
CA ARG A 152 11.59 18.78 1.07
C ARG A 152 10.20 18.74 1.68
N LEU A 153 10.02 18.13 2.85
CA LEU A 153 8.76 18.13 3.58
C LEU A 153 8.39 19.55 4.02
N TRP A 154 9.34 20.31 4.55
CA TRP A 154 9.13 21.70 4.92
C TRP A 154 8.65 22.53 3.73
N ALA A 155 9.31 22.45 2.58
CA ALA A 155 8.92 23.17 1.37
C ALA A 155 7.49 22.79 0.93
N LEU A 156 7.15 21.49 1.00
CA LEU A 156 5.83 21.00 0.64
C LEU A 156 4.72 21.57 1.53
N PHE A 157 4.94 21.65 2.84
CA PHE A 157 3.96 22.22 3.78
C PHE A 157 3.98 23.76 3.80
N THR A 158 5.07 24.39 3.32
CA THR A 158 5.19 25.87 3.25
C THR A 158 4.38 26.42 2.08
N ILE A 159 4.40 25.74 0.93
CA ILE A 159 3.63 26.15 -0.24
C ILE A 159 2.17 25.73 -0.06
N HIS A 160 1.26 26.55 -0.57
CA HIS A 160 -0.15 26.24 -0.52
C HIS A 160 -0.48 25.04 -1.41
N HIS A 161 -1.02 23.99 -0.81
CA HIS A 161 -1.58 22.84 -1.50
C HIS A 161 -2.97 22.52 -0.93
N ASP A 162 -3.89 22.14 -1.80
CA ASP A 162 -5.21 21.64 -1.40
C ASP A 162 -5.15 20.16 -1.00
N ILE A 163 -4.26 19.43 -1.66
CA ILE A 163 -4.08 17.98 -1.48
C ILE A 163 -2.58 17.68 -1.41
N ILE A 164 -2.17 16.90 -0.43
CA ILE A 164 -0.78 16.41 -0.33
C ILE A 164 -0.78 14.87 -0.33
N ILE A 165 0.09 14.27 -1.14
CA ILE A 165 0.39 12.84 -1.10
C ILE A 165 1.82 12.67 -0.57
N LEU A 166 1.96 11.87 0.50
CA LEU A 166 3.24 11.57 1.14
C LEU A 166 3.56 10.09 0.99
N ASP A 167 4.61 9.74 0.23
CA ASP A 167 5.08 8.37 0.09
C ASP A 167 6.29 8.12 0.98
N GLU A 168 6.09 7.33 2.04
CA GLU A 168 7.07 6.96 3.07
C GLU A 168 7.84 8.17 3.65
N PRO A 169 7.13 9.22 4.14
CA PRO A 169 7.76 10.48 4.55
C PRO A 169 8.62 10.36 5.80
N SER A 170 8.44 9.32 6.61
CA SER A 170 9.23 9.06 7.82
C SER A 170 10.58 8.43 7.57
N ASN A 171 10.83 7.92 6.36
CA ASN A 171 12.11 7.33 6.03
C ASN A 171 13.21 8.39 6.14
N HIS A 172 14.32 8.04 6.81
CA HIS A 172 15.45 8.90 7.08
C HIS A 172 15.19 10.06 8.08
N LEU A 173 14.01 10.11 8.72
CA LEU A 173 13.73 11.04 9.80
C LEU A 173 14.14 10.43 11.16
N ASP A 174 14.80 11.23 11.98
CA ASP A 174 15.01 10.91 13.39
C ASP A 174 13.71 11.14 14.20
N LYS A 175 13.77 10.92 15.51
CA LYS A 175 12.61 11.10 16.37
C LYS A 175 12.08 12.54 16.38
N GLN A 176 12.97 13.53 16.30
CA GLN A 176 12.58 14.95 16.27
C GLN A 176 11.91 15.29 14.94
N GLY A 177 12.47 14.81 13.83
CA GLY A 177 11.89 14.96 12.49
C GLY A 177 10.52 14.32 12.35
N LYS A 178 10.31 13.13 12.97
CA LYS A 178 8.98 12.49 13.00
C LYS A 178 7.96 13.31 13.81
N SER A 179 8.32 13.79 14.97
CA SER A 179 7.44 14.65 15.77
C SER A 179 7.10 15.94 15.04
N TRP A 180 8.07 16.53 14.35
CA TRP A 180 7.89 17.70 13.50
C TRP A 180 6.89 17.39 12.35
N LEU A 181 7.06 16.25 11.68
CA LEU A 181 6.16 15.81 10.60
C LEU A 181 4.72 15.61 11.10
N LEU A 182 4.54 14.93 12.24
CA LEU A 182 3.22 14.71 12.83
C LEU A 182 2.50 16.03 13.12
N ASN A 183 3.19 17.01 13.71
CA ASN A 183 2.62 18.33 13.96
C ASN A 183 2.16 19.03 12.66
N HIS A 184 2.95 18.90 11.58
CA HIS A 184 2.58 19.49 10.29
C HIS A 184 1.40 18.78 9.62
N ILE A 185 1.30 17.45 9.74
CA ILE A 185 0.15 16.65 9.29
C ILE A 185 -1.13 17.09 10.02
N GLU A 186 -1.08 17.24 11.34
CA GLU A 186 -2.23 17.64 12.15
C GLU A 186 -2.71 19.06 11.84
N GLN A 187 -1.77 19.98 11.61
CA GLN A 187 -2.04 21.39 11.29
C GLN A 187 -2.50 21.61 9.84
N PHE A 188 -2.21 20.66 8.95
CA PHE A 188 -2.58 20.80 7.54
C PHE A 188 -4.11 20.82 7.38
N THR A 189 -4.60 21.82 6.66
CA THR A 189 -6.04 22.06 6.52
C THR A 189 -6.65 21.42 5.27
N GLY A 190 -5.80 21.00 4.31
CA GLY A 190 -6.23 20.30 3.09
C GLY A 190 -6.44 18.81 3.31
N GLN A 191 -6.53 18.06 2.21
CA GLN A 191 -6.64 16.60 2.22
C GLN A 191 -5.25 15.95 2.11
N LEU A 192 -5.01 14.88 2.84
CA LEU A 192 -3.73 14.20 2.90
C LEU A 192 -3.89 12.71 2.62
N LEU A 193 -3.12 12.20 1.65
CA LEU A 193 -2.93 10.77 1.42
C LEU A 193 -1.54 10.36 1.90
N LEU A 194 -1.50 9.50 2.90
CA LEU A 194 -0.29 9.08 3.58
C LEU A 194 0.01 7.62 3.29
N ILE A 195 1.16 7.35 2.69
CA ILE A 195 1.68 5.99 2.52
C ILE A 195 2.80 5.81 3.53
N SER A 196 2.61 4.91 4.48
CA SER A 196 3.63 4.63 5.50
C SER A 196 3.50 3.23 6.07
N HIS A 197 4.60 2.74 6.63
CA HIS A 197 4.67 1.56 7.47
C HIS A 197 4.87 1.92 8.95
N ASP A 198 5.05 3.19 9.25
CA ASP A 198 5.25 3.70 10.61
C ASP A 198 3.91 3.82 11.32
N ARG A 199 3.74 3.02 12.39
CA ARG A 199 2.49 2.96 13.15
C ARG A 199 2.15 4.28 13.85
N GLU A 200 3.14 5.04 14.30
CA GLU A 200 2.91 6.33 14.94
C GLU A 200 2.29 7.31 13.96
N ILE A 201 2.80 7.34 12.73
CA ILE A 201 2.29 8.20 11.67
C ILE A 201 0.91 7.75 11.18
N LEU A 202 0.66 6.44 11.12
CA LEU A 202 -0.64 5.92 10.70
C LEU A 202 -1.78 6.23 11.70
N GLN A 203 -1.46 6.55 12.98
CA GLN A 203 -2.47 6.87 13.99
C GLN A 203 -3.25 8.16 13.70
N VAL A 204 -2.69 9.09 12.91
CA VAL A 204 -3.37 10.34 12.56
C VAL A 204 -4.38 10.18 11.40
N ALA A 205 -4.50 8.99 10.83
CA ALA A 205 -5.41 8.73 9.72
C ALA A 205 -6.85 8.58 10.20
N ASP A 206 -7.76 9.24 9.50
CA ASP A 206 -9.21 9.15 9.69
C ASP A 206 -9.82 7.99 8.89
N GLU A 207 -9.19 7.65 7.75
CA GLU A 207 -9.62 6.63 6.81
C GLU A 207 -8.43 5.78 6.37
N ILE A 208 -8.63 4.48 6.17
CA ILE A 208 -7.60 3.55 5.70
C ILE A 208 -7.98 2.98 4.34
N TRP A 209 -7.08 3.11 3.37
CA TRP A 209 -7.11 2.39 2.10
C TRP A 209 -6.17 1.21 2.18
N GLU A 210 -6.69 0.01 2.11
CA GLU A 210 -5.87 -1.20 2.07
C GLU A 210 -5.73 -1.69 0.63
N LEU A 211 -4.51 -1.64 0.11
CA LEU A 211 -4.18 -2.17 -1.21
C LEU A 211 -3.67 -3.60 -1.08
N THR A 212 -4.32 -4.51 -1.80
CA THR A 212 -3.95 -5.93 -1.88
C THR A 212 -3.81 -6.35 -3.35
N SER A 213 -3.34 -7.57 -3.59
CA SER A 213 -3.34 -8.16 -4.95
C SER A 213 -4.75 -8.37 -5.53
N MET A 214 -5.79 -8.32 -4.69
CA MET A 214 -7.20 -8.47 -5.10
C MET A 214 -7.88 -7.13 -5.39
N GLY A 215 -7.23 -6.01 -5.08
CA GLY A 215 -7.77 -4.67 -5.26
C GLY A 215 -7.60 -3.80 -4.01
N LEU A 216 -8.34 -2.70 -3.98
CA LEU A 216 -8.32 -1.71 -2.90
C LEU A 216 -9.62 -1.78 -2.10
N SER A 217 -9.48 -1.82 -0.77
CA SER A 217 -10.60 -1.76 0.18
C SER A 217 -10.49 -0.49 1.02
N VAL A 218 -11.61 0.18 1.23
CA VAL A 218 -11.70 1.42 2.03
C VAL A 218 -12.32 1.10 3.38
N PHE A 219 -11.67 1.54 4.45
CA PHE A 219 -12.15 1.44 5.82
C PHE A 219 -12.32 2.87 6.37
N GLY A 220 -13.56 3.30 6.58
CA GLY A 220 -13.90 4.62 7.12
C GLY A 220 -13.67 4.73 8.62
N THR A 221 -12.54 4.23 9.11
CA THR A 221 -12.16 4.20 10.53
C THR A 221 -10.68 4.50 10.68
N GLY A 222 -10.27 4.99 11.85
CA GLY A 222 -8.87 5.22 12.19
C GLY A 222 -8.04 3.92 12.23
N PHE A 223 -6.72 4.08 12.25
CA PHE A 223 -5.78 2.97 12.16
C PHE A 223 -5.94 1.92 13.27
N SER A 224 -6.23 2.33 14.51
CA SER A 224 -6.43 1.41 15.65
C SER A 224 -7.61 0.47 15.43
N ASP A 225 -8.74 0.99 14.96
CA ASP A 225 -9.95 0.22 14.69
C ASP A 225 -9.76 -0.72 13.49
N TYR A 226 -9.08 -0.23 12.44
CA TYR A 226 -8.68 -1.05 11.30
C TYR A 226 -7.84 -2.26 11.74
N VAL A 227 -6.81 -2.06 12.57
CA VAL A 227 -5.95 -3.14 13.07
C VAL A 227 -6.78 -4.15 13.87
N THR A 228 -7.66 -3.67 14.74
CA THR A 228 -8.56 -4.51 15.51
C THR A 228 -9.46 -5.36 14.63
N GLN A 229 -10.12 -4.74 13.65
CA GLN A 229 -10.98 -5.43 12.68
C GLN A 229 -10.21 -6.48 11.86
N LYS A 230 -8.98 -6.17 11.43
CA LYS A 230 -8.12 -7.12 10.72
C LYS A 230 -7.72 -8.31 11.57
N ASN A 231 -7.36 -8.09 12.82
CA ASN A 231 -7.04 -9.18 13.74
C ASN A 231 -8.23 -10.14 13.93
N TYR A 232 -9.45 -9.62 14.07
CA TYR A 232 -10.66 -10.46 14.11
C TYR A 232 -10.88 -11.25 12.81
N GLN A 233 -10.69 -10.62 11.64
CA GLN A 233 -10.83 -11.31 10.36
C GLN A 233 -9.81 -12.45 10.21
N VAL A 234 -8.56 -12.20 10.56
CA VAL A 234 -7.48 -13.21 10.51
C VAL A 234 -7.79 -14.37 11.45
N ALA A 235 -8.14 -14.10 12.70
CA ALA A 235 -8.51 -15.13 13.67
C ALA A 235 -9.71 -15.97 13.21
N ALA A 236 -10.73 -15.36 12.62
CA ALA A 236 -11.88 -16.07 12.06
C ALA A 236 -11.50 -16.98 10.88
N LEU A 237 -10.58 -16.53 10.01
CA LEU A 237 -10.07 -17.34 8.89
C LEU A 237 -9.21 -18.52 9.38
N GLU A 238 -8.34 -18.31 10.36
CA GLU A 238 -7.52 -19.36 10.98
C GLU A 238 -8.39 -20.44 11.62
N ASN A 239 -9.44 -20.04 12.34
CA ASN A 239 -10.41 -20.96 12.93
C ASN A 239 -11.12 -21.78 11.84
N LYS A 240 -11.58 -21.15 10.75
CA LYS A 240 -12.19 -21.86 9.62
C LYS A 240 -11.24 -22.86 8.98
N LEU A 241 -9.98 -22.45 8.72
CA LEU A 241 -8.95 -23.32 8.16
C LEU A 241 -8.67 -24.51 9.07
N SER A 242 -8.53 -24.30 10.38
CA SER A 242 -8.29 -25.36 11.34
C SER A 242 -9.46 -26.37 11.37
N HIS A 243 -10.69 -25.89 11.32
CA HIS A 243 -11.89 -26.73 11.28
C HIS A 243 -11.92 -27.57 10.00
N THR A 244 -11.75 -26.94 8.84
CA THR A 244 -11.76 -27.63 7.54
C THR A 244 -10.64 -28.69 7.46
N THR A 245 -9.46 -28.38 7.97
CA THR A 245 -8.34 -29.32 8.00
C THR A 245 -8.62 -30.52 8.91
N LYS A 246 -9.27 -30.31 10.07
CA LYS A 246 -9.71 -31.39 10.97
C LYS A 246 -10.75 -32.28 10.30
N GLU A 247 -11.72 -31.70 9.60
CA GLU A 247 -12.73 -32.46 8.85
C GLU A 247 -12.11 -33.30 7.73
N GLN A 248 -11.20 -32.70 6.93
CA GLN A 248 -10.49 -33.46 5.90
C GLN A 248 -9.71 -34.63 6.46
N ASN A 249 -8.98 -34.43 7.55
CA ASN A 249 -8.22 -35.49 8.22
C ASN A 249 -9.14 -36.58 8.75
N LYS A 250 -10.31 -36.24 9.31
CA LYS A 250 -11.32 -37.21 9.75
C LYS A 250 -11.83 -38.06 8.60
N LEU A 251 -12.19 -37.45 7.49
CA LEU A 251 -12.65 -38.17 6.27
C LEU A 251 -11.58 -39.11 5.71
N LEU A 252 -10.32 -38.66 5.65
CA LEU A 252 -9.20 -39.50 5.22
C LEU A 252 -9.01 -40.72 6.15
N LEU A 253 -9.10 -40.54 7.45
CA LEU A 253 -9.04 -41.63 8.43
C LEU A 253 -10.21 -42.63 8.26
N GLU A 254 -11.40 -42.15 8.05
CA GLU A 254 -12.60 -42.97 7.80
C GLU A 254 -12.46 -43.80 6.49
N GLN A 255 -11.95 -43.17 5.42
CA GLN A 255 -11.65 -43.87 4.16
C GLN A 255 -10.57 -44.96 4.35
N GLN A 256 -9.49 -44.66 5.08
CA GLN A 256 -8.47 -45.66 5.40
C GLN A 256 -9.02 -46.83 6.21
N ARG A 257 -9.83 -46.54 7.24
CA ARG A 257 -10.49 -47.56 8.06
C ARG A 257 -11.47 -48.44 7.21
N SER A 258 -12.22 -47.82 6.30
CA SER A 258 -13.13 -48.57 5.41
C SER A 258 -12.35 -49.49 4.44
N LYS A 259 -11.24 -48.96 3.85
CA LYS A 259 -10.34 -49.77 2.98
C LYS A 259 -9.70 -50.93 3.75
N GLN A 260 -9.24 -50.70 4.98
CA GLN A 260 -8.69 -51.77 5.83
C GLN A 260 -9.74 -52.80 6.19
N LYS A 261 -10.99 -52.41 6.53
CA LYS A 261 -12.08 -53.32 6.80
C LYS A 261 -12.44 -54.14 5.55
N ALA A 262 -12.46 -53.53 4.37
CA ALA A 262 -12.72 -54.22 3.10
C ALA A 262 -11.60 -55.24 2.79
N ALA A 263 -10.33 -54.86 2.95
CA ALA A 263 -9.19 -55.75 2.77
C ALA A 263 -9.20 -56.93 3.75
N LYS A 264 -9.51 -56.70 5.05
CA LYS A 264 -9.66 -57.79 6.04
C LYS A 264 -10.84 -58.73 5.69
N ARG A 265 -11.97 -58.22 5.18
CA ARG A 265 -13.08 -59.05 4.71
C ARG A 265 -12.72 -59.88 3.49
N ALA A 266 -11.99 -59.30 2.51
CA ALA A 266 -11.50 -59.98 1.34
C ALA A 266 -10.52 -61.14 1.72
N ALA A 267 -9.56 -60.86 2.62
CA ALA A 267 -8.62 -61.84 3.13
C ALA A 267 -9.32 -63.01 3.85
N LYS A 268 -10.29 -62.72 4.72
CA LYS A 268 -11.12 -63.78 5.36
C LYS A 268 -11.91 -64.58 4.33
N GLY A 269 -12.45 -63.99 3.29
CA GLY A 269 -13.16 -64.67 2.20
C GLY A 269 -12.24 -65.66 1.43
N VAL A 270 -10.97 -65.28 1.22
CA VAL A 270 -9.98 -66.16 0.57
C VAL A 270 -9.61 -67.34 1.47
N VAL A 271 -9.46 -67.16 2.78
CA VAL A 271 -9.20 -68.23 3.74
C VAL A 271 -10.35 -69.22 3.83
N THR A 272 -11.60 -68.71 3.89
CA THR A 272 -12.81 -69.55 3.92
C THR A 272 -12.98 -70.36 2.63
N ARG A 273 -12.55 -69.82 1.49
CA ARG A 273 -12.56 -70.49 0.18
C ARG A 273 -11.53 -71.63 0.09
N LYS A 274 -10.37 -71.49 0.74
CA LYS A 274 -9.32 -72.51 0.82
C LYS A 274 -9.67 -73.65 1.79
N SER A 275 -10.46 -73.39 2.82
CA SER A 275 -10.83 -74.41 3.82
C SER A 275 -11.98 -75.33 3.40
N GLY A 276 -12.57 -75.13 2.20
CA GLY A 276 -13.57 -76.02 1.64
C GLY A 276 -14.90 -76.18 2.41
N SER A 277 -15.16 -75.33 3.38
CA SER A 277 -16.28 -75.49 4.34
C SER A 277 -17.64 -74.97 3.86
N GLN A 278 -17.77 -74.50 2.61
CA GLN A 278 -19.10 -74.07 2.06
C GLN A 278 -19.24 -74.45 0.55
N PRO A 279 -20.47 -74.74 0.07
CA PRO A 279 -20.71 -75.06 -1.34
C PRO A 279 -20.32 -73.89 -2.25
N LYS A 280 -19.65 -74.18 -3.36
CA LYS A 280 -19.08 -73.23 -4.33
C LYS A 280 -20.11 -72.16 -4.82
N VAL A 281 -21.37 -72.62 -5.03
CA VAL A 281 -22.50 -71.79 -5.50
C VAL A 281 -22.86 -70.64 -4.53
N LEU A 282 -22.79 -70.89 -3.20
CA LEU A 282 -23.08 -69.90 -2.16
C LEU A 282 -21.95 -68.83 -2.02
N MET A 283 -20.75 -69.22 -2.38
CA MET A 283 -19.57 -68.33 -2.37
C MET A 283 -19.53 -67.40 -3.59
N ASP A 284 -19.94 -67.89 -4.77
CA ASP A 284 -20.01 -67.08 -5.99
C ASP A 284 -21.15 -66.06 -5.91
N ALA A 285 -22.32 -66.41 -5.35
CA ALA A 285 -23.42 -65.46 -5.08
C ALA A 285 -23.04 -64.37 -4.07
N LYS A 286 -22.16 -64.68 -3.08
CA LYS A 286 -21.60 -63.66 -2.14
C LYS A 286 -20.56 -62.76 -2.80
N LYS A 287 -19.82 -63.27 -3.79
CA LYS A 287 -18.84 -62.49 -4.55
C LYS A 287 -19.53 -61.48 -5.48
N ASP A 288 -20.59 -61.91 -6.15
CA ASP A 288 -21.36 -61.02 -7.04
C ASP A 288 -22.08 -59.90 -6.27
N LYS A 289 -22.59 -60.16 -5.06
CA LYS A 289 -23.14 -59.13 -4.18
C LYS A 289 -22.05 -58.18 -3.66
N ALA A 290 -20.84 -58.64 -3.43
CA ALA A 290 -19.74 -57.80 -2.97
C ALA A 290 -19.17 -56.89 -4.11
N SER A 291 -19.12 -57.43 -5.35
CA SER A 291 -18.70 -56.63 -6.51
C SER A 291 -19.75 -55.61 -6.94
N ALA A 292 -21.05 -55.91 -6.82
CA ALA A 292 -22.11 -54.95 -7.05
C ALA A 292 -22.11 -53.77 -6.06
N ASN A 293 -21.77 -54.03 -4.77
CA ASN A 293 -21.65 -52.97 -3.78
C ASN A 293 -20.37 -52.09 -3.97
N LEU A 294 -19.28 -52.64 -4.54
CA LEU A 294 -18.08 -51.86 -4.87
C LEU A 294 -18.30 -50.96 -6.10
N SER A 295 -19.09 -51.42 -7.08
CA SER A 295 -19.43 -50.60 -8.27
C SER A 295 -20.39 -49.47 -7.96
N SER A 296 -21.24 -49.61 -6.94
CA SER A 296 -22.13 -48.53 -6.46
C SER A 296 -21.42 -47.47 -5.62
N GLN A 297 -20.32 -47.82 -4.93
CA GLN A 297 -19.53 -46.88 -4.14
C GLN A 297 -18.54 -46.04 -4.99
N ASN A 298 -18.23 -46.42 -6.22
CA ASN A 298 -17.38 -45.68 -7.15
C ASN A 298 -18.13 -44.71 -8.06
N LYS A 299 -19.47 -44.56 -7.88
CA LYS A 299 -20.33 -43.67 -8.68
C LYS A 299 -20.87 -42.45 -7.92
N ASN A 300 -20.42 -42.23 -6.67
CA ASN A 300 -20.73 -41.01 -5.90
C ASN A 300 -19.47 -40.18 -5.62
#